data_ee28fdd02fc7ef78a3c9cf31c0c56193
#
_entry.id   ee28fdd02fc7ef78a3c9cf31c0c56193
#
_cell.length_a   1.000
_cell.length_b   1.000
_cell.length_c   1.000
_cell.angle_alpha   90.00
_cell.angle_beta   90.00
_cell.angle_gamma   90.00
#
_symmetry.space_group_name_H-M   'P 1'
#
loop_
_entity.id
_entity.type
_entity.pdbx_description
1 polymer ?
#
loop_
_entity_poly.entity_id
_entity_poly.type
_entity_poly.pdbx_seq_one_letter_code
_entity_poly.pdbx_strand_id
1 'polypeptide(L)'
;MTAPGELIIEPKNGQPADACVFIIHGLGADGHDFEPLVPALALPENAHVRFIMPHAPRLPVTINGGMVMPAWYDILAMDLGRRVDEVQLKKSAERIQALIQEQIDQGIDSQRIIVAGFSQGGAVAYQAALSFPQPLGGLLAMSTYFATAD
;
A
#
# COMPACT_ATOMS: atom_id res chain seq x y z
N MET A 1 2.85 19.84 6.53
CA MET A 1 2.26 18.67 7.19
C MET A 1 3.14 17.47 7.02
N THR A 2 3.37 16.75 8.08
CA THR A 2 4.10 15.48 8.02
C THR A 2 3.21 14.42 7.39
N ALA A 3 3.83 13.44 6.71
CA ALA A 3 3.12 12.27 6.23
C ALA A 3 2.52 11.50 7.41
N PRO A 4 1.36 10.84 7.23
CA PRO A 4 0.66 10.17 8.35
C PRO A 4 1.38 8.95 8.92
N GLY A 5 2.51 8.55 8.35
CA GLY A 5 3.29 7.44 8.87
C GLY A 5 2.79 6.07 8.45
N GLU A 6 3.33 5.04 9.10
CA GLU A 6 3.01 3.66 8.81
C GLU A 6 3.06 2.80 10.08
N LEU A 7 2.24 1.74 10.09
CA LEU A 7 2.34 0.69 11.09
C LEU A 7 3.39 -0.33 10.60
N ILE A 8 4.35 -0.66 11.46
CA ILE A 8 5.38 -1.65 11.13
C ILE A 8 5.27 -2.81 12.11
N ILE A 9 5.17 -4.03 11.57
CA ILE A 9 5.18 -5.25 12.36
C ILE A 9 6.44 -6.03 12.01
N GLU A 10 7.34 -6.15 13.00
CA GLU A 10 8.61 -6.82 12.84
C GLU A 10 8.48 -8.35 12.93
N PRO A 11 9.48 -9.13 12.46
CA PRO A 11 9.48 -10.57 12.63
C PRO A 11 9.33 -10.99 14.09
N LYS A 12 8.53 -12.04 14.34
CA LYS A 12 8.14 -12.48 15.69
C LYS A 12 9.30 -12.81 16.61
N ASN A 13 10.38 -13.33 16.06
CA ASN A 13 11.54 -13.82 16.84
C ASN A 13 12.63 -12.79 17.03
N GLY A 14 12.39 -11.54 16.66
CA GLY A 14 13.38 -10.46 16.80
C GLY A 14 14.55 -10.55 15.84
N GLN A 15 14.53 -11.48 14.88
CA GLN A 15 15.57 -11.58 13.86
C GLN A 15 15.42 -10.47 12.83
N PRO A 16 16.52 -10.05 12.17
CA PRO A 16 16.43 -9.07 11.09
C PRO A 16 15.51 -9.56 9.97
N ALA A 17 14.69 -8.67 9.43
CA ALA A 17 13.83 -9.02 8.31
C ALA A 17 14.64 -9.25 7.04
N ASP A 18 14.32 -10.31 6.30
CA ASP A 18 14.90 -10.59 4.98
C ASP A 18 13.87 -10.54 3.87
N ALA A 19 12.64 -10.20 4.22
CA ALA A 19 11.53 -9.99 3.29
C ALA A 19 10.59 -8.93 3.87
N CYS A 20 9.84 -8.28 3.00
CA CYS A 20 8.92 -7.24 3.42
C CYS A 20 7.60 -7.34 2.63
N VAL A 21 6.48 -7.17 3.32
CA VAL A 21 5.16 -7.12 2.70
C VAL A 21 4.53 -5.77 3.04
N PHE A 22 4.20 -5.01 1.99
CA PHE A 22 3.43 -3.77 2.13
C PHE A 22 1.96 -4.09 1.95
N ILE A 23 1.12 -3.66 2.89
CA ILE A 23 -0.33 -3.82 2.77
C ILE A 23 -0.96 -2.43 2.76
N ILE A 24 -1.58 -2.09 1.63
CA ILE A 24 -2.16 -0.77 1.38
C ILE A 24 -3.67 -0.86 1.56
N HIS A 25 -4.20 -0.16 2.57
CA HIS A 25 -5.62 -0.23 2.93
C HIS A 25 -6.50 0.52 1.94
N GLY A 26 -7.81 0.29 2.05
CA GLY A 26 -8.81 0.94 1.21
C GLY A 26 -9.25 2.31 1.73
N LEU A 27 -10.15 2.92 0.99
CA LEU A 27 -10.75 4.22 1.31
C LEU A 27 -11.45 4.18 2.67
N GLY A 28 -11.19 5.18 3.51
CA GLY A 28 -11.82 5.30 4.81
C GLY A 28 -11.24 4.44 5.92
N ALA A 29 -10.30 3.55 5.58
CA ALA A 29 -9.61 2.68 6.55
C ALA A 29 -8.28 3.30 6.99
N ASP A 30 -7.48 2.56 7.73
CA ASP A 30 -6.11 2.95 8.09
C ASP A 30 -5.20 1.72 8.10
N GLY A 31 -3.91 1.91 8.41
CA GLY A 31 -2.95 0.83 8.39
C GLY A 31 -3.27 -0.31 9.36
N HIS A 32 -4.03 -0.06 10.42
CA HIS A 32 -4.41 -1.09 11.39
C HIS A 32 -5.49 -2.05 10.87
N ASP A 33 -6.14 -1.73 9.75
CA ASP A 33 -7.25 -2.52 9.20
C ASP A 33 -6.85 -3.96 8.93
N PHE A 34 -5.63 -4.19 8.46
CA PHE A 34 -5.11 -5.52 8.14
C PHE A 34 -4.15 -6.06 9.19
N GLU A 35 -4.00 -5.40 10.33
CA GLU A 35 -3.11 -5.88 11.40
C GLU A 35 -3.45 -7.32 11.83
N PRO A 36 -4.73 -7.70 12.00
CA PRO A 36 -5.08 -9.06 12.39
C PRO A 36 -4.74 -10.13 11.33
N LEU A 37 -4.50 -9.72 10.09
CA LEU A 37 -4.11 -10.66 9.03
C LEU A 37 -2.75 -11.29 9.30
N VAL A 38 -1.84 -10.54 9.91
CA VAL A 38 -0.45 -11.00 10.10
C VAL A 38 -0.40 -12.32 10.91
N PRO A 39 -0.99 -12.41 12.12
CA PRO A 39 -1.00 -13.69 12.81
C PRO A 39 -1.84 -14.75 12.09
N ALA A 40 -2.89 -14.36 11.35
CA ALA A 40 -3.74 -15.28 10.62
C ALA A 40 -3.02 -15.97 9.46
N LEU A 41 -1.97 -15.36 8.92
CA LEU A 41 -1.15 -16.00 7.87
C LEU A 41 -0.36 -17.20 8.38
N ALA A 42 -0.16 -17.31 9.69
CA ALA A 42 0.55 -18.43 10.33
C ALA A 42 1.88 -18.74 9.65
N LEU A 43 2.69 -17.72 9.41
CA LEU A 43 3.99 -17.89 8.75
C LEU A 43 4.89 -18.81 9.57
N PRO A 44 5.76 -19.61 8.91
CA PRO A 44 6.72 -20.46 9.61
C PRO A 44 7.64 -19.63 10.52
N GLU A 45 8.12 -20.24 11.61
CA GLU A 45 9.00 -19.54 12.56
C GLU A 45 10.32 -19.08 11.93
N ASN A 46 10.78 -19.75 10.87
CA ASN A 46 11.99 -19.37 10.14
C ASN A 46 11.74 -18.29 9.07
N ALA A 47 10.51 -17.80 8.94
CA ALA A 47 10.22 -16.67 8.05
C ALA A 47 10.46 -15.36 8.80
N HIS A 48 11.29 -14.51 8.23
CA HIS A 48 11.66 -13.22 8.84
C HIS A 48 11.08 -12.09 8.00
N VAL A 49 9.77 -11.91 8.08
CA VAL A 49 9.01 -10.97 7.26
C VAL A 49 8.60 -9.75 8.07
N ARG A 50 8.94 -8.58 7.55
CA ARG A 50 8.44 -7.30 8.07
C ARG A 50 7.19 -6.92 7.31
N PHE A 51 6.14 -6.52 8.03
CA PHE A 51 4.93 -5.99 7.42
C PHE A 51 4.90 -4.48 7.60
N ILE A 52 4.66 -3.75 6.54
CA ILE A 52 4.54 -2.29 6.56
C ILE A 52 3.15 -1.93 6.04
N MET A 53 2.38 -1.23 6.87
CA MET A 53 1.01 -0.84 6.59
C MET A 53 0.92 0.69 6.69
N PRO A 54 1.13 1.40 5.56
CA PRO A 54 1.10 2.85 5.58
C PRO A 54 -0.31 3.38 5.82
N HIS A 55 -0.39 4.55 6.47
CA HIS A 55 -1.65 5.26 6.64
C HIS A 55 -1.84 6.26 5.51
N ALA A 56 -3.04 6.31 4.92
CA ALA A 56 -3.36 7.31 3.91
C ALA A 56 -3.52 8.69 4.53
N PRO A 57 -3.25 9.76 3.78
CA PRO A 57 -3.58 11.10 4.23
C PRO A 57 -5.10 11.30 4.27
N ARG A 58 -5.55 12.30 5.01
CA ARG A 58 -6.97 12.65 5.04
C ARG A 58 -7.25 13.67 3.94
N LEU A 59 -8.15 13.31 3.05
CA LEU A 59 -8.51 14.14 1.89
C LEU A 59 -10.02 14.28 1.79
N PRO A 60 -10.52 15.41 1.24
CA PRO A 60 -11.93 15.46 0.86
C PRO A 60 -12.18 14.52 -0.31
N VAL A 61 -13.25 13.73 -0.21
CA VAL A 61 -13.60 12.74 -1.24
C VAL A 61 -14.88 13.21 -1.95
N THR A 62 -14.73 13.58 -3.20
CA THR A 62 -15.78 14.25 -3.99
C THR A 62 -17.05 13.44 -4.09
N ILE A 63 -16.96 12.13 -4.39
CA ILE A 63 -18.16 11.28 -4.51
C ILE A 63 -18.90 11.10 -3.19
N ASN A 64 -18.25 11.40 -2.06
CA ASN A 64 -18.86 11.32 -0.73
C ASN A 64 -19.21 12.72 -0.20
N GLY A 65 -19.59 13.62 -1.10
CA GLY A 65 -19.99 14.98 -0.72
C GLY A 65 -18.86 15.85 -0.21
N GLY A 66 -17.61 15.51 -0.49
CA GLY A 66 -16.45 16.26 -0.01
C GLY A 66 -16.07 15.92 1.41
N MET A 67 -16.64 14.85 1.99
CA MET A 67 -16.28 14.41 3.34
C MET A 67 -14.79 14.09 3.42
N VAL A 68 -14.12 14.60 4.46
CA VAL A 68 -12.70 14.33 4.69
C VAL A 68 -12.55 12.98 5.36
N MET A 69 -11.74 12.11 4.76
CA MET A 69 -11.48 10.78 5.29
C MET A 69 -10.12 10.29 4.80
N PRO A 70 -9.54 9.23 5.39
CA PRO A 70 -8.30 8.66 4.87
C PRO A 70 -8.52 8.20 3.42
N ALA A 71 -7.72 8.71 2.51
CA ALA A 71 -7.82 8.41 1.09
C ALA A 71 -6.47 8.55 0.41
N TRP A 72 -6.17 7.64 -0.51
CA TRP A 72 -4.92 7.71 -1.28
C TRP A 72 -5.03 8.72 -2.42
N TYR A 73 -6.24 8.92 -2.92
CA TYR A 73 -6.55 9.88 -3.97
C TYR A 73 -8.04 10.16 -3.97
N ASP A 74 -8.44 11.32 -4.53
CA ASP A 74 -9.84 11.67 -4.66
C ASP A 74 -10.49 10.87 -5.79
N ILE A 75 -11.75 10.47 -5.58
CA ILE A 75 -12.59 9.82 -6.58
C ILE A 75 -13.60 10.87 -7.05
N LEU A 76 -13.50 11.26 -8.33
CA LEU A 76 -14.25 12.37 -8.88
C LEU A 76 -15.63 11.97 -9.39
N ALA A 77 -15.74 10.73 -9.92
CA ALA A 77 -17.00 10.22 -10.45
C ALA A 77 -16.99 8.70 -10.47
N MET A 78 -18.19 8.10 -10.41
CA MET A 78 -18.41 6.64 -10.45
C MET A 78 -19.41 6.28 -11.56
N ASP A 79 -19.47 7.06 -12.63
CA ASP A 79 -20.35 6.81 -13.76
C ASP A 79 -19.82 5.68 -14.69
N LEU A 80 -19.94 5.81 -16.00
CA LEU A 80 -19.52 4.77 -16.95
C LEU A 80 -18.04 4.42 -16.90
N GLY A 81 -17.23 5.30 -16.34
CA GLY A 81 -15.82 5.05 -16.07
C GLY A 81 -15.48 5.75 -14.76
N ARG A 82 -14.80 5.04 -13.86
CA ARG A 82 -14.37 5.64 -12.62
C ARG A 82 -13.30 6.69 -12.91
N ARG A 83 -13.60 7.94 -12.56
CA ARG A 83 -12.65 9.04 -12.71
C ARG A 83 -12.01 9.34 -11.37
N VAL A 84 -10.69 9.43 -11.36
CA VAL A 84 -9.89 9.64 -10.15
C VAL A 84 -8.93 10.78 -10.36
N ASP A 85 -8.43 11.36 -9.26
CA ASP A 85 -7.37 12.34 -9.31
C ASP A 85 -6.04 11.60 -9.54
N GLU A 86 -5.59 11.57 -10.79
CA GLU A 86 -4.38 10.84 -11.16
C GLU A 86 -3.11 11.43 -10.58
N VAL A 87 -3.08 12.73 -10.33
CA VAL A 87 -1.94 13.38 -9.69
C VAL A 87 -1.80 12.88 -8.26
N GLN A 88 -2.90 12.82 -7.53
CA GLN A 88 -2.90 12.29 -6.17
C GLN A 88 -2.57 10.81 -6.15
N LEU A 89 -3.09 10.03 -7.10
CA LEU A 89 -2.77 8.61 -7.22
C LEU A 89 -1.27 8.38 -7.40
N LYS A 90 -0.68 9.11 -8.33
CA LYS A 90 0.77 9.01 -8.61
C LYS A 90 1.61 9.45 -7.42
N LYS A 91 1.19 10.50 -6.72
CA LYS A 91 1.88 10.97 -5.53
C LYS A 91 1.85 9.93 -4.41
N SER A 92 0.71 9.28 -4.20
CA SER A 92 0.59 8.19 -3.23
C SER A 92 1.47 7.00 -3.62
N ALA A 93 1.48 6.64 -4.91
CA ALA A 93 2.34 5.57 -5.41
C ALA A 93 3.82 5.89 -5.22
N GLU A 94 4.24 7.12 -5.45
CA GLU A 94 5.62 7.56 -5.22
C GLU A 94 6.02 7.44 -3.75
N ARG A 95 5.09 7.74 -2.84
CA ARG A 95 5.33 7.55 -1.42
C ARG A 95 5.58 6.08 -1.08
N ILE A 96 4.76 5.18 -1.64
CA ILE A 96 4.96 3.74 -1.45
C ILE A 96 6.29 3.30 -2.03
N GLN A 97 6.66 3.79 -3.21
CA GLN A 97 7.96 3.48 -3.83
C GLN A 97 9.13 3.95 -2.98
N ALA A 98 9.00 5.12 -2.34
CA ALA A 98 10.03 5.61 -1.42
C ALA A 98 10.19 4.68 -0.21
N LEU A 99 9.08 4.18 0.34
CA LEU A 99 9.12 3.21 1.44
C LEU A 99 9.73 1.88 1.00
N ILE A 100 9.45 1.43 -0.22
CA ILE A 100 10.08 0.24 -0.79
C ILE A 100 11.59 0.45 -0.90
N GLN A 101 12.01 1.59 -1.42
CA GLN A 101 13.43 1.90 -1.59
C GLN A 101 14.17 1.91 -0.24
N GLU A 102 13.54 2.42 0.82
CA GLU A 102 14.11 2.37 2.16
C GLU A 102 14.41 0.93 2.59
N GLN A 103 13.53 -0.02 2.28
CA GLN A 103 13.74 -1.42 2.63
C GLN A 103 14.89 -2.03 1.83
N ILE A 104 14.99 -1.68 0.55
CA ILE A 104 16.11 -2.11 -0.28
C ILE A 104 17.43 -1.55 0.27
N ASP A 105 17.44 -0.28 0.65
CA ASP A 105 18.63 0.37 1.21
C ASP A 105 19.04 -0.26 2.55
N GLN A 106 18.10 -0.86 3.28
CA GLN A 106 18.38 -1.58 4.52
C GLN A 106 18.89 -3.02 4.28
N GLY A 107 18.96 -3.47 3.03
CA GLY A 107 19.49 -4.76 2.66
C GLY A 107 18.47 -5.82 2.26
N ILE A 108 17.19 -5.48 2.17
CA ILE A 108 16.17 -6.44 1.70
C ILE A 108 16.21 -6.47 0.16
N ASP A 109 16.37 -7.66 -0.40
CA ASP A 109 16.32 -7.85 -1.85
C ASP A 109 14.95 -7.43 -2.41
N SER A 110 14.95 -6.66 -3.50
CA SER A 110 13.71 -6.19 -4.11
C SER A 110 12.77 -7.35 -4.47
N GLN A 111 13.31 -8.49 -4.87
CA GLN A 111 12.52 -9.67 -5.21
C GLN A 111 11.93 -10.39 -3.98
N ARG A 112 12.25 -9.93 -2.79
CA ARG A 112 11.65 -10.39 -1.54
C ARG A 112 10.72 -9.34 -0.94
N ILE A 113 10.26 -8.42 -1.76
CA ILE A 113 9.28 -7.39 -1.36
C ILE A 113 7.99 -7.61 -2.14
N ILE A 114 6.89 -7.75 -1.41
CA ILE A 114 5.56 -7.92 -1.98
C ILE A 114 4.74 -6.68 -1.66
N VAL A 115 4.00 -6.18 -2.64
CA VAL A 115 3.05 -5.09 -2.43
C VAL A 115 1.65 -5.64 -2.58
N ALA A 116 0.86 -5.53 -1.51
CA ALA A 116 -0.52 -5.96 -1.47
C ALA A 116 -1.41 -4.74 -1.27
N GLY A 117 -2.57 -4.71 -1.92
CA GLY A 117 -3.50 -3.60 -1.77
C GLY A 117 -4.94 -4.04 -1.90
N PHE A 118 -5.81 -3.41 -1.09
CA PHE A 118 -7.24 -3.68 -1.09
C PHE A 118 -7.99 -2.44 -1.56
N SER A 119 -8.91 -2.63 -2.52
CA SER A 119 -9.78 -1.59 -3.05
C SER A 119 -8.95 -0.38 -3.56
N GLN A 120 -9.14 0.82 -3.03
CA GLN A 120 -8.35 2.00 -3.41
C GLN A 120 -6.85 1.78 -3.21
N GLY A 121 -6.48 1.08 -2.13
CA GLY A 121 -5.10 0.71 -1.88
C GLY A 121 -4.52 -0.21 -2.94
N GLY A 122 -5.36 -1.04 -3.55
CA GLY A 122 -4.95 -1.89 -4.66
C GLY A 122 -4.59 -1.09 -5.91
N ALA A 123 -5.33 -0.02 -6.19
CA ALA A 123 -5.02 0.87 -7.30
C ALA A 123 -3.66 1.54 -7.11
N VAL A 124 -3.34 1.95 -5.87
CA VAL A 124 -2.03 2.49 -5.53
C VAL A 124 -0.95 1.42 -5.66
N ALA A 125 -1.23 0.19 -5.21
CA ALA A 125 -0.30 -0.93 -5.30
C ALA A 125 0.05 -1.24 -6.76
N TYR A 126 -0.92 -1.27 -7.65
CA TYR A 126 -0.67 -1.43 -9.09
C TYR A 126 0.27 -0.36 -9.61
N GLN A 127 -0.06 0.90 -9.34
CA GLN A 127 0.73 2.03 -9.85
C GLN A 127 2.16 1.98 -9.29
N ALA A 128 2.31 1.69 -8.01
CA ALA A 128 3.62 1.65 -7.36
C ALA A 128 4.47 0.47 -7.84
N ALA A 129 3.88 -0.74 -7.91
CA ALA A 129 4.63 -1.94 -8.23
C ALA A 129 5.01 -2.03 -9.72
N LEU A 130 4.06 -1.68 -10.61
CA LEU A 130 4.31 -1.81 -12.04
C LEU A 130 5.24 -0.74 -12.60
N SER A 131 5.37 0.41 -11.93
CA SER A 131 6.27 1.47 -12.36
C SER A 131 7.58 1.52 -11.56
N PHE A 132 7.77 0.61 -10.60
CA PHE A 132 9.00 0.56 -9.83
C PHE A 132 10.16 0.07 -10.71
N PRO A 133 11.35 0.71 -10.65
CA PRO A 133 12.44 0.39 -11.59
C PRO A 133 13.14 -0.93 -11.35
N GLN A 134 12.91 -1.59 -10.20
CA GLN A 134 13.53 -2.88 -9.88
C GLN A 134 12.45 -3.96 -9.78
N PRO A 135 12.76 -5.23 -10.11
CA PRO A 135 11.77 -6.30 -10.00
C PRO A 135 11.42 -6.56 -8.55
N LEU A 136 10.12 -6.61 -8.26
CA LEU A 136 9.59 -6.93 -6.94
C LEU A 136 9.23 -8.41 -6.86
N GLY A 137 9.02 -8.91 -5.63
CA GLY A 137 8.66 -10.30 -5.39
C GLY A 137 7.24 -10.63 -5.85
N GLY A 138 6.33 -9.68 -5.77
CA GLY A 138 4.97 -9.89 -6.21
C GLY A 138 4.05 -8.71 -5.93
N LEU A 139 2.89 -8.76 -6.57
CA LEU A 139 1.82 -7.79 -6.40
C LEU A 139 0.54 -8.59 -6.10
N LEU A 140 -0.09 -8.30 -4.98
CA LEU A 140 -1.36 -8.92 -4.62
C LEU A 140 -2.46 -7.87 -4.64
N ALA A 141 -3.36 -8.00 -5.61
CA ALA A 141 -4.46 -7.05 -5.80
C ALA A 141 -5.76 -7.69 -5.30
N MET A 142 -6.40 -7.05 -4.31
CA MET A 142 -7.58 -7.56 -3.65
C MET A 142 -8.76 -6.62 -3.85
N SER A 143 -9.83 -7.09 -4.50
CA SER A 143 -11.08 -6.35 -4.72
C SER A 143 -10.82 -4.93 -5.22
N THR A 144 -10.02 -4.81 -6.28
CA THR A 144 -9.50 -3.54 -6.76
C THR A 144 -9.59 -3.42 -8.28
N TYR A 145 -9.01 -2.35 -8.81
CA TYR A 145 -9.00 -2.02 -10.22
C TYR A 145 -7.71 -1.33 -10.60
N PHE A 146 -7.36 -1.34 -11.88
CA PHE A 146 -6.21 -0.61 -12.39
C PHE A 146 -6.68 0.76 -12.89
N ALA A 147 -6.48 1.79 -12.06
CA ALA A 147 -7.11 3.10 -12.26
C ALA A 147 -6.62 3.86 -13.50
N THR A 148 -5.47 3.50 -14.04
CA THR A 148 -4.87 4.14 -15.23
C THR A 148 -4.78 3.19 -16.42
N ALA A 149 -5.66 2.19 -16.48
CA ALA A 149 -5.65 1.13 -17.51
C ALA A 149 -6.44 1.56 -18.76
N ASP A 150 -6.12 2.66 -19.39
CA ASP A 150 -6.78 3.12 -20.63
C ASP A 150 -6.04 2.68 -21.87
#